data_ddc225042d56e14998d199e14ebaa679
#
_entry.id   ddc225042d56e14998d199e14ebaa679
#
_cell.length_a   1.000
_cell.length_b   1.000
_cell.length_c   1.000
_cell.angle_alpha   90.00
_cell.angle_beta   90.00
_cell.angle_gamma   90.00
#
_symmetry.space_group_name_H-M   'P 1'
#
loop_
_entity.id
_entity.type
_entity.pdbx_description
1 polymer ?
#
loop_
_entity_poly.entity_id
_entity_poly.type
_entity_poly.pdbx_seq_one_letter_code
_entity_poly.pdbx_strand_id
1 'polypeptide(L)'
;MKRLLLGFFVLFLPLMGVAQEEVPHRVDTNYVGKPTTEADKLLGKADEAFDNEDYDTAFKYYQKAAEAGNIDAYTGLGRCYAYGLGVAFNAQSALHWYQKAAYAGSALGQYYLGILYFEGWNGEKPDKKRGLAWLYKAANSCEPWAMFYIGNCYRRGDGVEKNIDEAIHWYKKATEYGDEDAPNVLKELGIDVPDSSE
;
A
#
# COMPACT_ATOMS: atom_id res chain seq x y z
N MET A 1 -33.81 -37.40 -30.13
CA MET A 1 -32.37 -37.18 -29.99
C MET A 1 -32.18 -35.80 -29.37
N LYS A 2 -32.02 -35.74 -28.05
CA LYS A 2 -31.80 -34.49 -27.28
C LYS A 2 -30.31 -34.28 -27.13
N ARG A 3 -29.77 -33.20 -27.71
CA ARG A 3 -28.40 -32.78 -27.49
C ARG A 3 -28.30 -32.05 -26.12
N LEU A 4 -27.61 -32.65 -25.17
CA LEU A 4 -27.19 -31.98 -23.94
C LEU A 4 -26.09 -30.98 -24.29
N LEU A 5 -26.36 -29.70 -24.04
CA LEU A 5 -25.36 -28.64 -23.92
C LEU A 5 -24.76 -28.71 -22.50
N LEU A 6 -23.55 -29.24 -22.41
CA LEU A 6 -22.73 -29.12 -21.19
C LEU A 6 -22.21 -27.68 -21.11
N GLY A 7 -22.88 -26.86 -20.30
CA GLY A 7 -22.35 -25.58 -19.89
C GLY A 7 -21.17 -25.78 -18.97
N PHE A 8 -20.02 -25.26 -19.33
CA PHE A 8 -18.87 -25.13 -18.46
C PHE A 8 -19.20 -24.11 -17.36
N PHE A 9 -19.63 -24.61 -16.21
CA PHE A 9 -19.64 -23.84 -14.98
C PHE A 9 -18.19 -23.74 -14.49
N VAL A 10 -17.54 -22.60 -14.75
CA VAL A 10 -16.32 -22.25 -14.05
C VAL A 10 -16.72 -21.96 -12.60
N LEU A 11 -16.53 -22.93 -11.75
CA LEU A 11 -16.65 -22.80 -10.31
C LEU A 11 -15.57 -21.81 -9.83
N PHE A 12 -15.97 -20.57 -9.61
CA PHE A 12 -15.26 -19.63 -8.77
C PHE A 12 -15.29 -20.21 -7.35
N LEU A 13 -14.25 -20.94 -6.98
CA LEU A 13 -14.03 -21.29 -5.58
C LEU A 13 -13.63 -20.02 -4.84
N PRO A 14 -14.44 -19.54 -3.89
CA PRO A 14 -13.99 -18.48 -3.01
C PRO A 14 -12.80 -19.01 -2.21
N LEU A 15 -11.72 -18.23 -2.12
CA LEU A 15 -10.62 -18.43 -1.19
C LEU A 15 -11.19 -18.37 0.25
N MET A 16 -11.75 -19.48 0.71
CA MET A 16 -12.14 -19.65 2.12
C MET A 16 -10.86 -19.78 2.94
N GLY A 17 -10.67 -18.84 3.86
CA GLY A 17 -9.68 -19.01 4.91
C GLY A 17 -9.07 -17.75 5.51
N VAL A 18 -9.53 -16.57 5.12
CA VAL A 18 -9.26 -15.37 5.94
C VAL A 18 -10.63 -14.83 6.33
N ALA A 19 -10.95 -14.88 7.63
CA ALA A 19 -12.15 -14.27 8.15
C ALA A 19 -12.28 -12.86 7.58
N GLN A 20 -13.38 -12.61 6.86
CA GLN A 20 -13.79 -11.26 6.51
C GLN A 20 -14.24 -10.62 7.82
N GLU A 21 -13.29 -10.11 8.61
CA GLU A 21 -13.63 -9.01 9.50
C GLU A 21 -14.02 -7.85 8.58
N GLU A 22 -15.26 -7.44 8.68
CA GLU A 22 -15.77 -6.25 8.01
C GLU A 22 -14.89 -5.07 8.44
N VAL A 23 -13.96 -4.69 7.57
CA VAL A 23 -13.19 -3.46 7.73
C VAL A 23 -14.24 -2.34 7.57
N PRO A 24 -14.46 -1.49 8.57
CA PRO A 24 -15.43 -0.42 8.45
C PRO A 24 -15.02 0.46 7.28
N HIS A 25 -15.83 0.45 6.23
CA HIS A 25 -15.77 1.39 5.11
C HIS A 25 -16.07 2.79 5.66
N ARG A 26 -15.04 3.51 6.04
CA ARG A 26 -15.10 4.98 6.10
C ARG A 26 -13.70 5.55 6.16
N VAL A 27 -13.13 5.82 5.00
CA VAL A 27 -12.25 6.98 4.90
C VAL A 27 -13.19 8.18 5.00
N ASP A 28 -13.31 8.76 6.20
CA ASP A 28 -13.99 10.03 6.38
C ASP A 28 -13.16 11.10 5.67
N THR A 29 -13.53 11.43 4.43
CA THR A 29 -13.01 12.58 3.69
C THR A 29 -13.42 13.91 4.34
N ASN A 30 -14.07 13.88 5.51
CA ASN A 30 -14.37 15.01 6.37
C ASN A 30 -13.29 15.19 7.45
N TYR A 31 -12.02 15.30 7.04
CA TYR A 31 -10.92 15.66 7.95
C TYR A 31 -10.88 17.17 8.27
N VAL A 32 -11.98 17.86 8.06
CA VAL A 32 -12.12 19.26 8.46
C VAL A 32 -12.64 19.27 9.89
N GLY A 33 -11.73 19.38 10.87
CA GLY A 33 -12.09 19.81 12.21
C GLY A 33 -11.85 18.88 13.40
N LYS A 34 -11.17 17.73 13.26
CA LYS A 34 -10.68 17.04 14.47
C LYS A 34 -9.49 17.80 15.06
N PRO A 35 -9.48 18.09 16.37
CA PRO A 35 -8.31 18.70 16.99
C PRO A 35 -7.10 17.79 16.79
N THR A 36 -6.03 18.35 16.21
CA THR A 36 -4.75 17.64 16.02
C THR A 36 -4.24 17.16 17.37
N THR A 37 -4.07 15.85 17.51
CA THR A 37 -3.54 15.29 18.75
C THR A 37 -2.06 15.63 18.93
N GLU A 38 -1.50 15.45 20.13
CA GLU A 38 -0.06 15.61 20.33
C GLU A 38 0.73 14.61 19.48
N ALA A 39 0.19 13.41 19.28
CA ALA A 39 0.76 12.40 18.41
C ALA A 39 0.83 12.87 16.95
N ASP A 40 -0.21 13.55 16.44
CA ASP A 40 -0.24 14.08 15.07
C ASP A 40 0.74 15.24 14.89
N LYS A 41 0.90 16.09 15.89
CA LYS A 41 1.90 17.18 15.88
C LYS A 41 3.33 16.62 15.86
N LEU A 42 3.58 15.55 16.61
CA LEU A 42 4.86 14.88 16.61
C LEU A 42 5.16 14.22 15.27
N LEU A 43 4.14 13.60 14.63
CA LEU A 43 4.25 13.06 13.28
C LEU A 43 4.59 14.16 12.27
N GLY A 44 3.86 15.30 12.29
CA GLY A 44 4.15 16.43 11.39
C GLY A 44 5.57 16.96 11.51
N LYS A 45 6.13 17.02 12.74
CA LYS A 45 7.55 17.37 12.93
C LYS A 45 8.51 16.32 12.40
N ALA A 46 8.11 15.04 12.45
CA ALA A 46 8.92 13.97 11.90
C ALA A 46 8.96 14.05 10.37
N ASP A 47 7.80 14.27 9.74
CA ASP A 47 7.67 14.40 8.29
C ASP A 47 8.42 15.64 7.78
N GLU A 48 8.27 16.80 8.44
CA GLU A 48 9.01 18.02 8.11
C GLU A 48 10.54 17.80 8.19
N ALA A 49 11.02 17.14 9.23
CA ALA A 49 12.43 16.82 9.35
C ALA A 49 12.89 15.82 8.28
N PHE A 50 12.04 14.84 7.94
CA PHE A 50 12.31 13.86 6.90
C PHE A 50 12.42 14.53 5.52
N ASP A 51 11.52 15.44 5.18
CA ASP A 51 11.51 16.18 3.92
C ASP A 51 12.72 17.13 3.80
N ASN A 52 13.23 17.62 4.95
CA ASN A 52 14.47 18.38 5.02
C ASN A 52 15.74 17.51 5.10
N GLU A 53 15.61 16.19 4.93
CA GLU A 53 16.71 15.21 5.02
C GLU A 53 17.43 15.17 6.40
N ASP A 54 16.84 15.79 7.43
CA ASP A 54 17.31 15.67 8.81
C ASP A 54 16.77 14.36 9.44
N TYR A 55 17.32 13.27 8.97
CA TYR A 55 16.85 11.92 9.33
C TYR A 55 17.06 11.58 10.81
N ASP A 56 18.07 12.15 11.45
CA ASP A 56 18.30 11.96 12.89
C ASP A 56 17.18 12.58 13.73
N THR A 57 16.71 13.75 13.33
CA THR A 57 15.58 14.44 13.97
C THR A 57 14.27 13.74 13.60
N ALA A 58 14.08 13.36 12.33
CA ALA A 58 12.91 12.62 11.87
C ALA A 58 12.72 11.32 12.66
N PHE A 59 13.76 10.51 12.80
CA PHE A 59 13.71 9.26 13.56
C PHE A 59 13.28 9.47 15.01
N LYS A 60 13.83 10.48 15.70
CA LYS A 60 13.47 10.79 17.09
C LYS A 60 11.99 11.22 17.22
N TYR A 61 11.46 11.99 16.25
CA TYR A 61 10.08 12.41 16.28
C TYR A 61 9.13 11.28 15.89
N TYR A 62 9.49 10.41 14.94
CA TYR A 62 8.73 9.20 14.65
C TYR A 62 8.64 8.29 15.89
N GLN A 63 9.73 8.13 16.66
CA GLN A 63 9.67 7.37 17.91
C GLN A 63 8.66 7.98 18.90
N LYS A 64 8.72 9.30 19.14
CA LYS A 64 7.81 9.99 20.05
C LYS A 64 6.36 9.90 19.57
N ALA A 65 6.10 10.06 18.27
CA ALA A 65 4.76 9.94 17.69
C ALA A 65 4.23 8.51 17.84
N ALA A 66 5.08 7.51 17.63
CA ALA A 66 4.74 6.10 17.79
C ALA A 66 4.45 5.74 19.28
N GLU A 67 5.20 6.28 20.22
CA GLU A 67 4.95 6.14 21.65
C GLU A 67 3.63 6.81 22.08
N ALA A 68 3.28 7.92 21.42
CA ALA A 68 2.01 8.61 21.62
C ALA A 68 0.82 7.95 20.87
N GLY A 69 1.05 6.81 20.18
CA GLY A 69 0.03 5.99 19.57
C GLY A 69 -0.34 6.36 18.13
N ASN A 70 0.46 7.20 17.45
CA ASN A 70 0.24 7.49 16.05
C ASN A 70 0.65 6.30 15.17
N ILE A 71 -0.28 5.77 14.36
CA ILE A 71 -0.07 4.56 13.55
C ILE A 71 0.81 4.81 12.32
N ASP A 72 0.79 6.02 11.77
CA ASP A 72 1.59 6.36 10.58
C ASP A 72 3.06 6.54 10.94
N ALA A 73 3.35 6.92 12.19
CA ALA A 73 4.70 6.95 12.72
C ALA A 73 5.38 5.56 12.71
N TYR A 74 4.61 4.47 12.81
CA TYR A 74 5.18 3.11 12.65
C TYR A 74 5.74 2.90 11.26
N THR A 75 5.06 3.42 10.24
CA THR A 75 5.55 3.34 8.84
C THR A 75 6.82 4.18 8.67
N GLY A 76 6.87 5.39 9.27
CA GLY A 76 8.06 6.24 9.31
C GLY A 76 9.26 5.52 9.94
N LEU A 77 9.07 4.87 11.10
CA LEU A 77 10.11 4.04 11.74
C LEU A 77 10.55 2.87 10.85
N GLY A 78 9.59 2.20 10.22
CA GLY A 78 9.88 1.13 9.25
C GLY A 78 10.81 1.61 8.14
N ARG A 79 10.54 2.78 7.54
CA ARG A 79 11.38 3.41 6.52
C ARG A 79 12.77 3.77 7.06
N CYS A 80 12.85 4.36 8.24
CA CYS A 80 14.13 4.69 8.86
C CYS A 80 15.04 3.47 8.99
N TYR A 81 14.51 2.36 9.51
CA TYR A 81 15.27 1.11 9.63
C TYR A 81 15.56 0.43 8.29
N ALA A 82 14.62 0.51 7.32
CA ALA A 82 14.77 -0.12 6.00
C ALA A 82 15.86 0.52 5.13
N TYR A 83 16.08 1.82 5.31
CA TYR A 83 17.03 2.59 4.50
C TYR A 83 18.21 3.15 5.31
N GLY A 84 18.26 2.91 6.62
CA GLY A 84 19.33 3.42 7.48
C GLY A 84 19.28 4.94 7.66
N LEU A 85 18.07 5.52 7.74
CA LEU A 85 17.85 6.97 7.84
C LEU A 85 17.74 7.38 9.32
N GLY A 86 18.72 8.12 9.83
CA GLY A 86 18.79 8.52 11.23
C GLY A 86 19.01 7.38 12.23
N VAL A 87 19.16 6.15 11.74
CA VAL A 87 19.43 4.94 12.52
C VAL A 87 20.15 3.93 11.64
N ALA A 88 20.94 3.04 12.22
CA ALA A 88 21.57 1.97 11.45
C ALA A 88 20.53 1.08 10.76
N PHE A 89 20.78 0.71 9.50
CA PHE A 89 19.97 -0.26 8.75
C PHE A 89 19.71 -1.52 9.60
N ASN A 90 18.45 -1.91 9.67
CA ASN A 90 18.05 -3.13 10.36
C ASN A 90 16.78 -3.71 9.72
N ALA A 91 16.96 -4.74 8.91
CA ALA A 91 15.89 -5.37 8.17
C ALA A 91 14.79 -5.97 9.07
N GLN A 92 15.19 -6.55 10.21
CA GLN A 92 14.26 -7.15 11.16
C GLN A 92 13.38 -6.08 11.83
N SER A 93 14.00 -4.96 12.24
CA SER A 93 13.26 -3.83 12.81
C SER A 93 12.33 -3.19 11.79
N ALA A 94 12.77 -3.05 10.52
CA ALA A 94 11.92 -2.54 9.44
C ALA A 94 10.67 -3.41 9.27
N LEU A 95 10.85 -4.73 9.15
CA LEU A 95 9.73 -5.67 9.03
C LEU A 95 8.79 -5.59 10.24
N HIS A 96 9.33 -5.55 11.45
CA HIS A 96 8.53 -5.42 12.68
C HIS A 96 7.65 -4.16 12.66
N TRP A 97 8.22 -3.00 12.30
CA TRP A 97 7.49 -1.74 12.28
C TRP A 97 6.44 -1.69 11.17
N TYR A 98 6.75 -2.20 9.97
CA TYR A 98 5.76 -2.30 8.90
C TYR A 98 4.61 -3.27 9.24
N GLN A 99 4.92 -4.39 9.90
CA GLN A 99 3.88 -5.29 10.41
C GLN A 99 2.98 -4.57 11.42
N LYS A 100 3.58 -3.86 12.37
CA LYS A 100 2.83 -3.10 13.38
C LYS A 100 1.92 -2.05 12.75
N ALA A 101 2.42 -1.30 11.75
CA ALA A 101 1.63 -0.34 10.99
C ALA A 101 0.48 -1.02 10.24
N ALA A 102 0.77 -2.08 9.49
CA ALA A 102 -0.20 -2.78 8.66
C ALA A 102 -1.33 -3.42 9.48
N TYR A 103 -1.00 -4.04 10.62
CA TYR A 103 -1.99 -4.62 11.53
C TYR A 103 -2.79 -3.56 12.30
N ALA A 104 -2.23 -2.35 12.49
CA ALA A 104 -2.95 -1.22 13.03
C ALA A 104 -3.84 -0.50 12.00
N GLY A 105 -3.82 -0.93 10.73
CA GLY A 105 -4.68 -0.41 9.67
C GLY A 105 -4.07 0.71 8.83
N SER A 106 -2.77 1.05 8.99
CA SER A 106 -2.10 2.01 8.10
C SER A 106 -2.08 1.46 6.66
N ALA A 107 -2.69 2.19 5.72
CA ALA A 107 -2.70 1.83 4.31
C ALA A 107 -1.27 1.76 3.74
N LEU A 108 -0.45 2.77 4.08
CA LEU A 108 0.95 2.83 3.68
C LEU A 108 1.77 1.70 4.33
N GLY A 109 1.49 1.36 5.61
CA GLY A 109 2.10 0.21 6.29
C GLY A 109 1.74 -1.12 5.61
N GLN A 110 0.49 -1.29 5.18
CA GLN A 110 0.04 -2.45 4.40
C GLN A 110 0.73 -2.54 3.04
N TYR A 111 0.92 -1.40 2.36
CA TYR A 111 1.67 -1.32 1.10
C TYR A 111 3.11 -1.80 1.28
N TYR A 112 3.88 -1.21 2.22
CA TYR A 112 5.27 -1.62 2.44
C TYR A 112 5.38 -3.08 2.86
N LEU A 113 4.52 -3.57 3.73
CA LEU A 113 4.49 -4.98 4.12
C LEU A 113 4.19 -5.87 2.90
N GLY A 114 3.28 -5.44 2.03
CA GLY A 114 2.96 -6.10 0.77
C GLY A 114 4.18 -6.26 -0.13
N ILE A 115 4.94 -5.17 -0.33
CA ILE A 115 6.18 -5.17 -1.12
C ILE A 115 7.22 -6.12 -0.53
N LEU A 116 7.43 -6.09 0.80
CA LEU A 116 8.42 -6.96 1.44
C LEU A 116 8.11 -8.45 1.22
N TYR A 117 6.84 -8.85 1.30
CA TYR A 117 6.47 -10.24 0.99
C TYR A 117 6.54 -10.54 -0.51
N PHE A 118 6.14 -9.60 -1.35
CA PHE A 118 6.07 -9.80 -2.80
C PHE A 118 7.46 -10.00 -3.42
N GLU A 119 8.42 -9.15 -3.05
CA GLU A 119 9.78 -9.17 -3.58
C GLU A 119 10.72 -10.10 -2.80
N GLY A 120 10.33 -10.48 -1.60
CA GLY A 120 11.22 -11.09 -0.63
C GLY A 120 12.06 -10.04 0.10
N TRP A 121 12.44 -10.31 1.32
CA TRP A 121 13.15 -9.37 2.16
C TRP A 121 14.22 -10.06 3.01
N ASN A 122 15.40 -9.45 3.12
CA ASN A 122 16.49 -9.90 3.99
C ASN A 122 16.86 -11.38 3.82
N GLY A 123 16.91 -11.84 2.55
CA GLY A 123 17.24 -13.23 2.22
C GLY A 123 16.04 -14.19 2.24
N GLU A 124 14.88 -13.75 2.66
CA GLU A 124 13.64 -14.53 2.53
C GLU A 124 13.19 -14.59 1.07
N LYS A 125 12.64 -15.74 0.70
CA LYS A 125 12.10 -15.92 -0.65
C LYS A 125 10.83 -15.11 -0.85
N PRO A 126 10.59 -14.59 -2.08
CA PRO A 126 9.33 -13.94 -2.44
C PRO A 126 8.11 -14.82 -2.12
N ASP A 127 7.13 -14.24 -1.45
CA ASP A 127 5.78 -14.78 -1.29
C ASP A 127 4.78 -13.84 -1.97
N LYS A 128 4.70 -13.95 -3.29
CA LYS A 128 3.87 -13.08 -4.12
C LYS A 128 2.39 -13.14 -3.74
N LYS A 129 1.89 -14.31 -3.35
CA LYS A 129 0.49 -14.46 -2.93
C LYS A 129 0.20 -13.66 -1.66
N ARG A 130 1.08 -13.76 -0.67
CA ARG A 130 0.95 -13.00 0.57
C ARG A 130 1.17 -11.52 0.35
N GLY A 131 2.14 -11.15 -0.48
CA GLY A 131 2.41 -9.77 -0.87
C GLY A 131 1.20 -9.13 -1.53
N LEU A 132 0.60 -9.77 -2.56
CA LEU A 132 -0.61 -9.29 -3.22
C LEU A 132 -1.79 -9.15 -2.25
N ALA A 133 -1.97 -10.08 -1.30
CA ALA A 133 -3.05 -9.97 -0.33
C ALA A 133 -2.93 -8.68 0.51
N TRP A 134 -1.71 -8.28 0.90
CA TRP A 134 -1.48 -7.02 1.60
C TRP A 134 -1.62 -5.80 0.69
N LEU A 135 -1.14 -5.87 -0.56
CA LEU A 135 -1.32 -4.80 -1.54
C LEU A 135 -2.80 -4.53 -1.85
N TYR A 136 -3.62 -5.58 -1.98
CA TYR A 136 -5.08 -5.42 -2.12
C TYR A 136 -5.72 -4.78 -0.88
N LYS A 137 -5.25 -5.11 0.33
CA LYS A 137 -5.74 -4.42 1.55
C LYS A 137 -5.39 -2.93 1.51
N ALA A 138 -4.16 -2.58 1.15
CA ALA A 138 -3.73 -1.19 1.01
C ALA A 138 -4.56 -0.45 -0.06
N ALA A 139 -4.77 -1.07 -1.22
CA ALA A 139 -5.59 -0.49 -2.29
C ALA A 139 -7.06 -0.28 -1.86
N ASN A 140 -7.63 -1.20 -1.09
CA ASN A 140 -8.97 -1.05 -0.50
C ASN A 140 -9.03 0.07 0.55
N SER A 141 -7.90 0.41 1.16
CA SER A 141 -7.72 1.57 2.04
C SER A 141 -7.29 2.83 1.27
N CYS A 142 -7.53 2.87 -0.03
CA CYS A 142 -7.28 4.00 -0.94
C CYS A 142 -5.80 4.39 -1.08
N GLU A 143 -4.86 3.45 -0.87
CA GLU A 143 -3.43 3.70 -1.06
C GLU A 143 -3.07 3.67 -2.57
N PRO A 144 -2.73 4.82 -3.19
CA PRO A 144 -2.51 4.90 -4.64
C PRO A 144 -1.30 4.11 -5.10
N TRP A 145 -0.23 4.05 -4.33
CA TRP A 145 0.97 3.29 -4.69
C TRP A 145 0.70 1.78 -4.73
N ALA A 146 -0.19 1.29 -3.85
CA ALA A 146 -0.62 -0.11 -3.91
C ALA A 146 -1.42 -0.40 -5.18
N MET A 147 -2.32 0.51 -5.57
CA MET A 147 -3.10 0.40 -6.81
C MET A 147 -2.17 0.38 -8.03
N PHE A 148 -1.22 1.32 -8.10
CA PHE A 148 -0.23 1.38 -9.17
C PHE A 148 0.60 0.08 -9.24
N TYR A 149 1.05 -0.42 -8.09
CA TYR A 149 1.83 -1.66 -8.03
C TYR A 149 1.02 -2.87 -8.52
N ILE A 150 -0.25 -2.99 -8.12
CA ILE A 150 -1.16 -4.05 -8.62
C ILE A 150 -1.33 -3.93 -10.13
N GLY A 151 -1.49 -2.73 -10.67
CA GLY A 151 -1.51 -2.48 -12.11
C GLY A 151 -0.27 -3.02 -12.81
N ASN A 152 0.92 -2.78 -12.23
CA ASN A 152 2.18 -3.33 -12.73
C ASN A 152 2.21 -4.86 -12.70
N CYS A 153 1.65 -5.49 -11.65
CA CYS A 153 1.56 -6.94 -11.54
C CYS A 153 0.72 -7.52 -12.69
N TYR A 154 -0.44 -6.95 -12.99
CA TYR A 154 -1.28 -7.38 -14.11
C TYR A 154 -0.63 -7.10 -15.47
N ARG A 155 0.03 -5.96 -15.65
CA ARG A 155 0.73 -5.63 -16.91
C ARG A 155 1.82 -6.63 -17.25
N ARG A 156 2.55 -7.12 -16.24
CA ARG A 156 3.69 -8.03 -16.41
C ARG A 156 3.30 -9.50 -16.30
N GLY A 157 2.17 -9.82 -15.67
CA GLY A 157 1.81 -11.19 -15.29
C GLY A 157 2.60 -11.66 -14.09
N ASP A 158 2.90 -10.76 -13.15
CA ASP A 158 3.73 -11.05 -12.00
C ASP A 158 2.88 -11.33 -10.76
N GLY A 159 2.88 -12.56 -10.30
CA GLY A 159 2.03 -13.03 -9.20
C GLY A 159 0.55 -13.19 -9.55
N VAL A 160 0.12 -12.72 -10.72
CA VAL A 160 -1.21 -12.84 -11.31
C VAL A 160 -1.10 -13.18 -12.79
N GLU A 161 -2.18 -13.67 -13.42
CA GLU A 161 -2.22 -13.82 -14.86
C GLU A 161 -2.17 -12.45 -15.56
N LYS A 162 -1.35 -12.34 -16.61
CA LYS A 162 -1.21 -11.08 -17.37
C LYS A 162 -2.55 -10.66 -17.95
N ASN A 163 -2.97 -9.43 -17.63
CA ASN A 163 -4.22 -8.86 -18.09
C ASN A 163 -4.08 -7.33 -18.21
N ILE A 164 -4.06 -6.84 -19.45
CA ILE A 164 -3.86 -5.41 -19.72
C ILE A 164 -5.10 -4.59 -19.31
N ASP A 165 -6.31 -5.12 -19.47
CA ASP A 165 -7.54 -4.41 -19.10
C ASP A 165 -7.61 -4.22 -17.58
N GLU A 166 -7.23 -5.24 -16.80
CA GLU A 166 -7.09 -5.12 -15.36
C GLU A 166 -5.98 -4.13 -14.97
N ALA A 167 -4.85 -4.15 -15.65
CA ALA A 167 -3.79 -3.17 -15.41
C ALA A 167 -4.28 -1.73 -15.62
N ILE A 168 -4.98 -1.46 -16.73
CA ILE A 168 -5.59 -0.16 -17.04
C ILE A 168 -6.60 0.23 -15.94
N HIS A 169 -7.44 -0.71 -15.49
CA HIS A 169 -8.39 -0.46 -14.41
C HIS A 169 -7.69 0.01 -13.14
N TRP A 170 -6.62 -0.67 -12.73
CA TRP A 170 -5.86 -0.33 -11.53
C TRP A 170 -5.09 0.98 -11.67
N TYR A 171 -4.50 1.29 -12.83
CA TYR A 171 -3.85 2.56 -13.09
C TYR A 171 -4.83 3.74 -13.07
N LYS A 172 -6.05 3.57 -13.62
CA LYS A 172 -7.10 4.60 -13.53
C LYS A 172 -7.46 4.88 -12.07
N LYS A 173 -7.64 3.83 -11.27
CA LYS A 173 -7.85 4.01 -9.83
C LYS A 173 -6.68 4.73 -9.17
N ALA A 174 -5.43 4.32 -9.42
CA ALA A 174 -4.27 4.98 -8.87
C ALA A 174 -4.26 6.48 -9.22
N THR A 175 -4.58 6.83 -10.47
CA THR A 175 -4.73 8.24 -10.92
C THR A 175 -5.82 8.98 -10.15
N GLU A 176 -7.00 8.38 -9.97
CA GLU A 176 -8.12 8.96 -9.21
C GLU A 176 -7.74 9.25 -7.75
N TYR A 177 -6.85 8.45 -7.17
CA TYR A 177 -6.36 8.61 -5.80
C TYR A 177 -5.02 9.36 -5.71
N GLY A 178 -4.55 9.96 -6.81
CA GLY A 178 -3.43 10.90 -6.81
C GLY A 178 -2.04 10.29 -7.02
N ASP A 179 -1.96 9.08 -7.60
CA ASP A 179 -0.67 8.55 -8.05
C ASP A 179 -0.14 9.36 -9.24
N GLU A 180 1.10 9.83 -9.15
CA GLU A 180 1.71 10.73 -10.15
C GLU A 180 2.24 9.98 -11.38
N ASP A 181 2.54 8.69 -11.27
CA ASP A 181 3.11 7.87 -12.34
C ASP A 181 2.04 7.20 -13.19
N ALA A 182 0.90 6.87 -12.61
CA ALA A 182 -0.18 6.16 -13.28
C ALA A 182 -0.70 6.85 -14.54
N PRO A 183 -0.89 8.20 -14.57
CA PRO A 183 -1.28 8.91 -15.80
C PRO A 183 -0.32 8.70 -16.96
N ASN A 184 0.99 8.69 -16.69
CA ASN A 184 2.01 8.50 -17.72
C ASN A 184 1.94 7.09 -18.30
N VAL A 185 1.78 6.07 -17.45
CA VAL A 185 1.64 4.69 -17.90
C VAL A 185 0.36 4.48 -18.72
N LEU A 186 -0.76 5.12 -18.35
CA LEU A 186 -1.99 5.08 -19.13
C LEU A 186 -1.80 5.69 -20.52
N LYS A 187 -1.12 6.83 -20.64
CA LYS A 187 -0.78 7.46 -21.92
C LYS A 187 0.10 6.53 -22.78
N GLU A 188 1.10 5.84 -22.20
CA GLU A 188 1.90 4.83 -22.91
C GLU A 188 1.05 3.66 -23.45
N LEU A 189 -0.03 3.31 -22.77
CA LEU A 189 -0.98 2.26 -23.19
C LEU A 189 -2.04 2.78 -24.19
N GLY A 190 -1.96 4.05 -24.60
CA GLY A 190 -2.90 4.67 -25.55
C GLY A 190 -4.25 5.03 -24.92
N ILE A 191 -4.29 5.22 -23.61
CA ILE A 191 -5.49 5.62 -22.87
C ILE A 191 -5.40 7.13 -22.57
N ASP A 192 -6.39 7.87 -23.04
CA ASP A 192 -6.52 9.28 -22.72
C ASP A 192 -6.88 9.46 -21.24
N VAL A 193 -6.09 10.26 -20.54
CA VAL A 193 -6.35 10.66 -19.17
C VAL A 193 -6.67 12.15 -19.20
N PRO A 194 -7.83 12.59 -18.67
CA PRO A 194 -8.14 14.02 -18.55
C PRO A 194 -7.02 14.72 -17.77
N ASP A 195 -6.59 15.87 -18.27
CA ASP A 195 -5.61 16.68 -17.54
C ASP A 195 -6.26 17.14 -16.24
N SER A 196 -5.62 16.86 -15.10
CA SER A 196 -6.11 17.23 -13.75
C SER A 196 -5.97 18.75 -13.47
N SER A 197 -5.80 19.56 -14.51
CA SER A 197 -5.57 21.02 -14.45
C SER A 197 -6.78 21.87 -14.91
N GLU A 198 -8.00 21.27 -15.07
CA GLU A 198 -9.23 22.04 -15.29
C GLU A 198 -10.13 22.10 -14.05
#